data_183e1254762cd55d54f3b98323d85df7
#
_entry.id   183e1254762cd55d54f3b98323d85df7
#
_cell.length_a   1.000
_cell.length_b   1.000
_cell.length_c   1.000
_cell.angle_alpha   90.00
_cell.angle_beta   90.00
_cell.angle_gamma   90.00
#
_symmetry.space_group_name_H-M   'P 1'
#
loop_
_entity.id
_entity.type
_entity.pdbx_description
1 polymer ?
#
loop_
_entity_poly.entity_id
_entity_poly.type
_entity_poly.pdbx_seq_one_letter_code
_entity_poly.pdbx_strand_id
1 'polypeptide(L)'
;MELTYLRLKNFLSFKELKHKFVNEPVLIKGKNLTEIESKETNGAGKSTMEAGIAYAILANSLKKQTLDRDLILWGEEEADIWLDIYCPIRKETLNIHRTLRQKGSASLELMINEEEGSVQVATVNDGNAYILNWIGISSEDLKSFYILNKENFKSFVSSSNSDKLSLINRFIKAEQLDDSDSVIKEKIKPLEEKKAVALGKVQKIEGELGVYETQLAEERERNLEEERQSLIERINERIDAVIQEYDGAEKKIENSRTAIKLAEQSIKDNQKKVAKPLRS
;
A
#
# COMPACT_ATOMS: atom_id res chain seq x y z
N MET A 1 3.05 -12.36 -10.55
CA MET A 1 4.31 -12.88 -9.99
C MET A 1 4.26 -14.39 -10.08
N GLU A 2 5.32 -15.02 -10.55
CA GLU A 2 5.41 -16.45 -10.74
C GLU A 2 6.66 -16.96 -10.03
N LEU A 3 6.53 -18.00 -9.22
CA LEU A 3 7.68 -18.72 -8.69
C LEU A 3 8.26 -19.57 -9.84
N THR A 4 9.56 -19.47 -10.09
CA THR A 4 10.19 -20.18 -11.21
C THR A 4 11.12 -21.28 -10.73
N TYR A 5 11.85 -21.04 -9.65
CA TYR A 5 12.81 -22.00 -9.12
C TYR A 5 12.94 -21.92 -7.60
N LEU A 6 13.10 -23.07 -6.97
CA LEU A 6 13.44 -23.22 -5.55
C LEU A 6 14.57 -24.22 -5.40
N ARG A 7 15.59 -23.85 -4.63
CA ARG A 7 16.60 -24.79 -4.14
C ARG A 7 16.74 -24.64 -2.64
N LEU A 8 16.71 -25.75 -1.95
CA LEU A 8 16.97 -25.85 -0.52
C LEU A 8 18.17 -26.77 -0.33
N LYS A 9 19.12 -26.34 0.48
CA LYS A 9 20.28 -27.14 0.87
C LYS A 9 20.40 -27.12 2.39
N ASN A 10 20.49 -28.30 3.02
CA ASN A 10 20.56 -28.47 4.46
C ASN A 10 19.43 -27.76 5.23
N PHE A 11 18.24 -27.67 4.65
CA PHE A 11 17.12 -26.94 5.23
C PHE A 11 16.04 -27.89 5.76
N LEU A 12 15.79 -27.82 7.07
CA LEU A 12 14.86 -28.69 7.82
C LEU A 12 15.12 -30.18 7.53
N SER A 13 14.24 -30.84 6.78
CA SER A 13 14.35 -32.26 6.44
C SER A 13 15.08 -32.55 5.13
N PHE A 14 15.47 -31.51 4.38
CA PHE A 14 16.13 -31.69 3.08
C PHE A 14 17.63 -31.48 3.17
N LYS A 15 18.40 -32.48 2.77
CA LYS A 15 19.82 -32.31 2.47
C LYS A 15 19.99 -31.49 1.18
N GLU A 16 19.24 -31.82 0.15
CA GLU A 16 19.11 -31.02 -1.06
C GLU A 16 17.76 -31.25 -1.71
N LEU A 17 17.11 -30.14 -2.12
CA LEU A 17 15.92 -30.11 -2.95
C LEU A 17 16.15 -29.09 -4.06
N LYS A 18 15.83 -29.45 -5.30
CA LYS A 18 15.75 -28.54 -6.44
C LYS A 18 14.41 -28.72 -7.10
N HIS A 19 13.67 -27.64 -7.28
CA HIS A 19 12.36 -27.68 -7.92
C HIS A 19 12.20 -26.51 -8.88
N LYS A 20 11.79 -26.82 -10.11
CA LYS A 20 11.33 -25.83 -11.09
C LYS A 20 9.81 -25.80 -11.07
N PHE A 21 9.27 -24.61 -10.83
CA PHE A 21 7.83 -24.43 -10.85
C PHE A 21 7.33 -24.35 -12.28
N VAL A 22 6.14 -24.85 -12.50
CA VAL A 22 5.37 -24.70 -13.74
C VAL A 22 4.16 -23.84 -13.43
N ASN A 23 3.69 -23.07 -14.39
CA ASN A 23 2.52 -22.19 -14.21
C ASN A 23 1.21 -22.99 -14.28
N GLU A 24 1.12 -24.07 -13.50
CA GLU A 24 -0.03 -24.95 -13.38
C GLU A 24 -0.20 -25.37 -11.91
N PRO A 25 -1.41 -25.77 -11.48
CA PRO A 25 -1.63 -26.32 -10.15
C PRO A 25 -0.79 -27.59 -9.93
N VAL A 26 0.03 -27.59 -8.87
CA VAL A 26 0.92 -28.70 -8.54
C VAL A 26 0.46 -29.38 -7.24
N LEU A 27 0.28 -30.70 -7.29
CA LEU A 27 0.02 -31.50 -6.10
C LEU A 27 1.30 -32.14 -5.59
N ILE A 28 1.78 -31.68 -4.42
CA ILE A 28 2.96 -32.25 -3.75
C ILE A 28 2.53 -33.48 -2.96
N LYS A 29 3.02 -34.65 -3.36
CA LYS A 29 2.83 -35.91 -2.64
C LYS A 29 4.16 -36.35 -2.02
N GLY A 30 4.10 -36.80 -0.77
CA GLY A 30 5.25 -37.41 -0.09
C GLY A 30 5.01 -38.90 0.11
N LYS A 31 6.08 -39.69 0.04
CA LYS A 31 6.07 -41.10 0.44
C LYS A 31 7.10 -41.28 1.55
N ASN A 32 6.65 -41.78 2.70
CA ASN A 32 7.59 -42.17 3.76
C ASN A 32 8.18 -43.56 3.41
N LEU A 33 9.49 -43.60 3.27
CA LEU A 33 10.22 -44.84 2.93
C LEU A 33 10.76 -45.59 4.15
N THR A 34 10.68 -45.01 5.34
CA THR A 34 11.20 -45.59 6.58
C THR A 34 10.21 -46.53 7.26
N GLU A 35 8.90 -46.40 6.94
CA GLU A 35 7.85 -47.28 7.48
C GLU A 35 7.15 -47.99 6.33
N ILE A 36 7.46 -49.27 6.18
CA ILE A 36 7.00 -50.12 5.08
C ILE A 36 5.49 -50.34 5.11
N GLU A 37 4.81 -50.18 6.23
CA GLU A 37 3.37 -50.44 6.41
C GLU A 37 2.50 -49.18 6.62
N SER A 38 3.08 -48.00 6.82
CA SER A 38 2.25 -46.81 7.05
C SER A 38 1.79 -46.20 5.75
N LYS A 39 0.44 -46.13 5.59
CA LYS A 39 -0.19 -45.32 4.54
C LYS A 39 -0.05 -43.84 4.77
N GLU A 40 0.65 -43.41 5.82
CA GLU A 40 0.79 -42.04 6.23
C GLU A 40 1.94 -41.35 5.50
N THR A 41 1.64 -40.21 4.92
CA THR A 41 2.59 -39.35 4.20
C THR A 41 3.27 -38.33 5.15
N ASN A 42 3.14 -38.50 6.47
CA ASN A 42 3.69 -37.60 7.47
C ASN A 42 5.23 -37.72 7.52
N GLY A 43 5.90 -36.62 7.76
CA GLY A 43 7.37 -36.60 7.80
C GLY A 43 8.10 -36.59 6.45
N ALA A 44 7.36 -36.65 5.32
CA ALA A 44 7.97 -36.70 3.97
C ALA A 44 8.45 -35.34 3.42
N GLY A 45 8.56 -34.31 4.26
CA GLY A 45 9.11 -32.99 3.86
C GLY A 45 8.18 -32.08 3.05
N LYS A 46 6.90 -32.40 2.88
CA LYS A 46 5.97 -31.56 2.10
C LYS A 46 5.90 -30.11 2.60
N SER A 47 5.72 -29.93 3.93
CA SER A 47 5.66 -28.62 4.56
C SER A 47 7.03 -27.90 4.60
N THR A 48 8.12 -28.62 4.40
CA THR A 48 9.47 -28.04 4.35
C THR A 48 9.65 -27.21 3.08
N MET A 49 9.09 -27.63 1.96
CA MET A 49 9.12 -26.87 0.72
C MET A 49 8.36 -25.53 0.86
N GLU A 50 7.16 -25.57 1.44
CA GLU A 50 6.37 -24.38 1.74
C GLU A 50 7.11 -23.44 2.72
N ALA A 51 7.70 -24.03 3.79
CA ALA A 51 8.49 -23.26 4.75
C ALA A 51 9.70 -22.59 4.11
N GLY A 52 10.38 -23.24 3.15
CA GLY A 52 11.49 -22.68 2.40
C GLY A 52 11.09 -21.48 1.56
N ILE A 53 9.97 -21.56 0.84
CA ILE A 53 9.41 -20.43 0.06
C ILE A 53 9.06 -19.27 0.99
N ALA A 54 8.34 -19.55 2.07
CA ALA A 54 7.95 -18.54 3.04
C ALA A 54 9.16 -17.86 3.70
N TYR A 55 10.18 -18.65 4.09
CA TYR A 55 11.38 -18.10 4.69
C TYR A 55 12.20 -17.27 3.70
N ALA A 56 12.29 -17.69 2.44
CA ALA A 56 12.97 -16.91 1.40
C ALA A 56 12.39 -15.50 1.28
N ILE A 57 11.08 -15.36 1.34
CA ILE A 57 10.39 -14.07 1.15
C ILE A 57 10.33 -13.28 2.47
N LEU A 58 9.93 -13.92 3.57
CA LEU A 58 9.57 -13.25 4.81
C LEU A 58 10.71 -13.16 5.84
N ALA A 59 11.82 -13.88 5.64
CA ALA A 59 12.88 -14.06 6.63
C ALA A 59 12.36 -14.49 8.02
N ASN A 60 11.28 -15.26 8.04
CA ASN A 60 10.64 -15.70 9.27
C ASN A 60 10.06 -17.09 9.09
N SER A 61 10.20 -17.92 10.09
CA SER A 61 9.53 -19.22 10.14
C SER A 61 8.02 -19.02 10.24
N LEU A 62 7.25 -19.83 9.49
CA LEU A 62 5.78 -19.87 9.63
C LEU A 62 5.35 -20.45 10.98
N LYS A 63 6.22 -21.19 11.66
CA LYS A 63 5.97 -21.74 13.00
C LYS A 63 6.37 -20.74 14.07
N LYS A 64 5.50 -20.54 15.04
CA LYS A 64 5.79 -19.70 16.21
C LYS A 64 7.00 -20.25 17.00
N GLN A 65 7.85 -19.35 17.48
CA GLN A 65 9.00 -19.65 18.37
C GLN A 65 10.11 -20.52 17.74
N THR A 66 10.20 -20.62 16.42
CA THR A 66 11.31 -21.31 15.76
C THR A 66 12.44 -20.32 15.53
N LEU A 67 13.65 -20.63 15.98
CA LEU A 67 14.85 -19.85 15.71
C LEU A 67 15.43 -20.24 14.35
N ASP A 68 16.17 -19.34 13.71
CA ASP A 68 16.79 -19.59 12.41
C ASP A 68 17.69 -20.84 12.42
N ARG A 69 18.42 -21.06 13.50
CA ARG A 69 19.26 -22.26 13.69
C ARG A 69 18.47 -23.57 13.71
N ASP A 70 17.19 -23.54 14.11
CA ASP A 70 16.33 -24.71 14.17
C ASP A 70 15.81 -25.11 12.76
N LEU A 71 16.01 -24.25 11.79
CA LEU A 71 15.69 -24.49 10.37
C LEU A 71 16.84 -25.20 9.63
N ILE A 72 18.03 -25.30 10.23
CA ILE A 72 19.18 -25.97 9.66
C ILE A 72 19.03 -27.48 9.90
N LEU A 73 19.32 -28.27 8.88
CA LEU A 73 19.32 -29.74 9.00
C LEU A 73 20.23 -30.19 10.14
N TRP A 74 19.73 -31.07 10.96
CA TRP A 74 20.46 -31.53 12.12
C TRP A 74 21.82 -32.17 11.71
N GLY A 75 22.91 -31.69 12.35
CA GLY A 75 24.29 -32.12 12.06
C GLY A 75 25.01 -31.21 11.02
N GLU A 76 24.33 -30.24 10.43
CA GLU A 76 24.93 -29.29 9.50
C GLU A 76 25.18 -27.93 10.18
N GLU A 77 26.12 -27.15 9.68
CA GLU A 77 26.47 -25.85 10.24
C GLU A 77 25.74 -24.68 9.57
N GLU A 78 25.30 -24.88 8.32
CA GLU A 78 24.61 -23.87 7.53
C GLU A 78 23.55 -24.48 6.63
N ALA A 79 22.54 -23.64 6.29
CA ALA A 79 21.52 -23.97 5.30
C ALA A 79 21.38 -22.85 4.29
N ASP A 80 21.17 -23.21 3.05
CA ASP A 80 20.96 -22.25 1.95
C ASP A 80 19.60 -22.41 1.32
N ILE A 81 18.99 -21.28 0.99
CA ILE A 81 17.71 -21.17 0.33
C ILE A 81 17.83 -20.25 -0.87
N TRP A 82 17.56 -20.77 -2.06
CA TRP A 82 17.45 -19.98 -3.29
C TRP A 82 16.03 -20.00 -3.77
N LEU A 83 15.49 -18.82 -4.10
CA LEU A 83 14.16 -18.66 -4.66
C LEU A 83 14.19 -17.64 -5.78
N ASP A 84 13.67 -18.02 -6.95
CA ASP A 84 13.53 -17.13 -8.10
C ASP A 84 12.06 -16.81 -8.31
N ILE A 85 11.78 -15.51 -8.45
CA ILE A 85 10.43 -14.98 -8.66
C ILE A 85 10.42 -14.15 -9.93
N TYR A 86 9.63 -14.54 -10.91
CA TYR A 86 9.49 -13.82 -12.18
C TYR A 86 8.30 -12.85 -12.13
N CYS A 87 8.52 -11.62 -12.61
CA CYS A 87 7.49 -10.61 -12.79
C CYS A 87 7.17 -10.45 -14.29
N PRO A 88 6.03 -10.95 -14.79
CA PRO A 88 5.69 -10.88 -16.21
C PRO A 88 5.47 -9.44 -16.71
N ILE A 89 5.08 -8.51 -15.82
CA ILE A 89 4.86 -7.10 -16.16
C ILE A 89 6.18 -6.38 -16.42
N ARG A 90 7.18 -6.58 -15.54
CA ARG A 90 8.50 -5.96 -15.66
C ARG A 90 9.44 -6.77 -16.52
N LYS A 91 9.12 -8.05 -16.78
CA LYS A 91 9.98 -9.04 -17.46
C LYS A 91 11.32 -9.24 -16.74
N GLU A 92 11.27 -9.20 -15.42
CA GLU A 92 12.44 -9.32 -14.55
C GLU A 92 12.27 -10.52 -13.62
N THR A 93 13.38 -11.15 -13.27
CA THR A 93 13.45 -12.21 -12.25
C THR A 93 14.18 -11.68 -11.03
N LEU A 94 13.55 -11.72 -9.87
CA LEU A 94 14.22 -11.50 -8.59
C LEU A 94 14.79 -12.83 -8.10
N ASN A 95 16.10 -12.90 -7.94
CA ASN A 95 16.81 -14.02 -7.39
C ASN A 95 17.13 -13.71 -5.93
N ILE A 96 16.66 -14.55 -5.01
CA ILE A 96 16.84 -14.43 -3.57
C ILE A 96 17.71 -15.59 -3.11
N HIS A 97 18.84 -15.30 -2.48
CA HIS A 97 19.68 -16.30 -1.80
C HIS A 97 19.83 -15.93 -0.33
N ARG A 98 19.45 -16.85 0.55
CA ARG A 98 19.62 -16.73 1.99
C ARG A 98 20.48 -17.85 2.52
N THR A 99 21.43 -17.48 3.38
CA THR A 99 22.23 -18.45 4.13
C THR A 99 21.94 -18.31 5.61
N LEU A 100 21.52 -19.39 6.23
CA LEU A 100 21.36 -19.53 7.68
C LEU A 100 22.61 -20.17 8.28
N ARG A 101 23.01 -19.74 9.48
CA ARG A 101 24.18 -20.30 10.18
C ARG A 101 23.83 -20.68 11.61
N GLN A 102 24.41 -21.79 12.07
CA GLN A 102 24.32 -22.22 13.50
C GLN A 102 24.95 -21.18 14.43
N LYS A 103 26.05 -20.57 13.99
CA LYS A 103 26.78 -19.51 14.69
C LYS A 103 26.94 -18.30 13.75
N GLY A 104 26.55 -17.12 14.22
CA GLY A 104 26.61 -15.88 13.42
C GLY A 104 25.25 -15.44 12.88
N SER A 105 25.29 -14.42 12.06
CA SER A 105 24.08 -13.82 11.46
C SER A 105 23.75 -14.50 10.13
N ALA A 106 22.46 -14.58 9.83
CA ALA A 106 21.99 -14.95 8.50
C ALA A 106 22.43 -13.89 7.46
N SER A 107 22.70 -14.33 6.23
CA SER A 107 22.99 -13.43 5.11
C SER A 107 21.90 -13.50 4.06
N LEU A 108 21.78 -12.40 3.31
CA LEU A 108 20.85 -12.24 2.20
C LEU A 108 21.57 -11.62 1.01
N GLU A 109 21.46 -12.25 -0.13
CA GLU A 109 21.92 -11.77 -1.40
C GLU A 109 20.74 -11.67 -2.36
N LEU A 110 20.64 -10.55 -3.07
CA LEU A 110 19.58 -10.27 -4.03
C LEU A 110 20.19 -9.92 -5.39
N MET A 111 19.62 -10.47 -6.44
CA MET A 111 20.01 -10.14 -7.82
C MET A 111 18.76 -9.97 -8.68
N ILE A 112 18.87 -9.16 -9.73
CA ILE A 112 17.87 -9.05 -10.79
C ILE A 112 18.45 -9.65 -12.05
N ASN A 113 17.71 -10.59 -12.67
CA ASN A 113 18.08 -11.27 -13.93
C ASN A 113 19.45 -11.94 -13.93
N GLU A 114 19.95 -12.40 -12.79
CA GLU A 114 21.25 -13.07 -12.59
C GLU A 114 22.49 -12.36 -13.20
N GLU A 115 22.33 -11.65 -14.30
CA GLU A 115 23.42 -11.03 -15.10
C GLU A 115 23.56 -9.52 -14.86
N GLU A 116 22.53 -8.84 -14.32
CA GLU A 116 22.51 -7.36 -14.22
C GLU A 116 23.13 -6.81 -12.93
N GLY A 117 23.66 -7.69 -12.06
CA GLY A 117 24.36 -7.30 -10.86
C GLY A 117 23.54 -7.44 -9.56
N SER A 118 24.26 -7.46 -8.45
CA SER A 118 23.67 -7.59 -7.12
C SER A 118 22.91 -6.34 -6.71
N VAL A 119 21.73 -6.52 -6.13
CA VAL A 119 21.00 -5.42 -5.49
C VAL A 119 21.73 -5.05 -4.21
N GLN A 120 22.27 -3.82 -4.16
CA GLN A 120 22.98 -3.34 -2.98
C GLN A 120 21.96 -3.01 -1.89
N VAL A 121 22.01 -3.73 -0.78
CA VAL A 121 21.21 -3.49 0.42
C VAL A 121 22.14 -3.29 1.62
N ALA A 122 21.86 -2.30 2.45
CA ALA A 122 22.73 -1.96 3.57
C ALA A 122 22.64 -3.01 4.69
N THR A 123 21.45 -3.58 4.90
CA THR A 123 21.20 -4.58 5.92
C THR A 123 20.26 -5.69 5.41
N VAL A 124 20.21 -6.81 6.12
CA VAL A 124 19.24 -7.90 5.84
C VAL A 124 17.79 -7.37 5.94
N ASN A 125 17.52 -6.44 6.87
CA ASN A 125 16.18 -5.86 7.02
C ASN A 125 15.79 -4.99 5.82
N ASP A 126 16.72 -4.21 5.27
CA ASP A 126 16.49 -3.43 4.05
C ASP A 126 16.21 -4.37 2.86
N GLY A 127 16.95 -5.47 2.79
CA GLY A 127 16.71 -6.51 1.80
C GLY A 127 15.33 -7.18 1.93
N ASN A 128 14.87 -7.43 3.16
CA ASN A 128 13.53 -7.95 3.41
C ASN A 128 12.45 -6.96 2.95
N ALA A 129 12.61 -5.67 3.25
CA ALA A 129 11.72 -4.62 2.78
C ALA A 129 11.73 -4.50 1.24
N TYR A 130 12.93 -4.61 0.62
CA TYR A 130 13.07 -4.61 -0.83
C TYR A 130 12.29 -5.75 -1.49
N ILE A 131 12.41 -7.00 -0.97
CA ILE A 131 11.67 -8.15 -1.50
C ILE A 131 10.17 -7.90 -1.47
N LEU A 132 9.62 -7.46 -0.34
CA LEU A 132 8.17 -7.20 -0.20
C LEU A 132 7.70 -6.07 -1.11
N ASN A 133 8.48 -4.99 -1.22
CA ASN A 133 8.19 -3.88 -2.13
C ASN A 133 8.25 -4.32 -3.59
N TRP A 134 9.25 -5.15 -3.95
CA TRP A 134 9.39 -5.68 -5.30
C TRP A 134 8.21 -6.59 -5.67
N ILE A 135 7.74 -7.43 -4.76
CA ILE A 135 6.55 -8.28 -4.92
C ILE A 135 5.27 -7.41 -4.91
N GLY A 136 5.25 -6.29 -4.20
CA GLY A 136 4.09 -5.40 -4.07
C GLY A 136 2.99 -5.97 -3.17
N ILE A 137 3.34 -6.82 -2.21
CA ILE A 137 2.42 -7.46 -1.27
C ILE A 137 2.98 -7.30 0.14
N SER A 138 2.13 -6.96 1.11
CA SER A 138 2.56 -6.90 2.51
C SER A 138 2.85 -8.30 3.08
N SER A 139 3.71 -8.37 4.10
CA SER A 139 4.01 -9.64 4.78
C SER A 139 2.76 -10.29 5.37
N GLU A 140 1.79 -9.50 5.81
CA GLU A 140 0.54 -9.94 6.39
C GLU A 140 -0.41 -10.50 5.34
N ASP A 141 -0.49 -9.85 4.19
CA ASP A 141 -1.29 -10.33 3.06
C ASP A 141 -0.71 -11.62 2.49
N LEU A 142 0.61 -11.71 2.39
CA LEU A 142 1.28 -12.92 1.96
C LEU A 142 0.92 -14.11 2.85
N LYS A 143 0.96 -13.94 4.17
CA LYS A 143 0.59 -14.97 5.16
C LYS A 143 -0.91 -15.28 5.19
N SER A 144 -1.76 -14.30 4.87
CA SER A 144 -3.21 -14.45 4.97
C SER A 144 -3.84 -15.05 3.73
N PHE A 145 -3.29 -14.77 2.54
CA PHE A 145 -3.93 -15.09 1.26
C PHE A 145 -3.11 -15.97 0.32
N TYR A 146 -1.78 -16.02 0.49
CA TYR A 146 -0.90 -16.72 -0.46
C TYR A 146 -0.20 -17.92 0.15
N ILE A 147 0.23 -17.83 1.41
CA ILE A 147 0.89 -18.93 2.12
C ILE A 147 -0.03 -19.43 3.23
N LEU A 148 -0.93 -20.34 2.87
CA LEU A 148 -1.97 -20.85 3.76
C LEU A 148 -1.47 -22.10 4.49
N ASN A 149 -1.07 -21.94 5.73
CA ASN A 149 -0.73 -23.06 6.59
C ASN A 149 -1.75 -23.25 7.73
N LYS A 150 -1.72 -24.41 8.35
CA LYS A 150 -2.66 -24.79 9.43
C LYS A 150 -2.61 -23.86 10.64
N GLU A 151 -1.46 -23.23 10.91
CA GLU A 151 -1.25 -22.39 12.09
C GLU A 151 -1.66 -20.92 11.85
N ASN A 152 -1.50 -20.44 10.60
CA ASN A 152 -1.76 -19.04 10.22
C ASN A 152 -3.10 -18.85 9.53
N PHE A 153 -3.71 -19.93 9.05
CA PHE A 153 -5.01 -19.86 8.40
C PHE A 153 -6.11 -19.56 9.42
N LYS A 154 -6.59 -18.32 9.40
CA LYS A 154 -7.83 -17.94 10.08
C LYS A 154 -8.97 -18.09 9.09
N SER A 155 -9.87 -19.03 9.36
CA SER A 155 -11.08 -19.14 8.54
C SER A 155 -11.87 -17.84 8.62
N PHE A 156 -12.18 -17.25 7.47
CA PHE A 156 -13.01 -16.05 7.39
C PHE A 156 -14.36 -16.25 8.12
N VAL A 157 -14.93 -17.46 8.03
CA VAL A 157 -16.23 -17.76 8.63
C VAL A 157 -16.19 -17.71 10.16
N SER A 158 -15.12 -18.20 10.77
CA SER A 158 -14.94 -18.25 12.23
C SER A 158 -14.30 -17.01 12.83
N SER A 159 -13.86 -16.06 12.00
CA SER A 159 -13.25 -14.80 12.46
C SER A 159 -14.30 -13.86 13.08
N SER A 160 -13.85 -12.97 13.96
CA SER A 160 -14.68 -11.88 14.49
C SER A 160 -15.13 -10.93 13.38
N ASN A 161 -16.19 -10.16 13.61
CA ASN A 161 -16.65 -9.17 12.62
C ASN A 161 -15.59 -8.09 12.34
N SER A 162 -14.81 -7.71 13.35
CA SER A 162 -13.68 -6.78 13.19
C SER A 162 -12.59 -7.37 12.28
N ASP A 163 -12.21 -8.64 12.51
CA ASP A 163 -11.22 -9.32 11.66
C ASP A 163 -11.72 -9.49 10.22
N LYS A 164 -13.00 -9.82 10.04
CA LYS A 164 -13.63 -9.91 8.72
C LYS A 164 -13.58 -8.59 7.97
N LEU A 165 -13.92 -7.49 8.65
CA LEU A 165 -13.86 -6.15 8.06
C LEU A 165 -12.43 -5.78 7.69
N SER A 166 -11.46 -6.02 8.58
CA SER A 166 -10.04 -5.78 8.32
C SER A 166 -9.53 -6.59 7.12
N LEU A 167 -9.92 -7.86 7.00
CA LEU A 167 -9.57 -8.70 5.85
C LEU A 167 -10.16 -8.16 4.54
N ILE A 168 -11.44 -7.75 4.56
CA ILE A 168 -12.09 -7.16 3.39
C ILE A 168 -11.40 -5.85 3.01
N ASN A 169 -11.16 -4.96 3.97
CA ASN A 169 -10.50 -3.67 3.73
C ASN A 169 -9.11 -3.83 3.12
N ARG A 170 -8.31 -4.78 3.61
CA ARG A 170 -7.01 -5.11 3.01
C ARG A 170 -7.15 -5.68 1.61
N PHE A 171 -8.10 -6.60 1.38
CA PHE A 171 -8.32 -7.20 0.07
C PHE A 171 -8.71 -6.16 -0.99
N ILE A 172 -9.57 -5.21 -0.65
CA ILE A 172 -9.98 -4.11 -1.54
C ILE A 172 -9.01 -2.91 -1.49
N LYS A 173 -7.93 -2.99 -0.72
CA LYS A 173 -6.96 -1.90 -0.49
C LYS A 173 -7.61 -0.59 -0.02
N ALA A 174 -8.62 -0.69 0.83
CA ALA A 174 -9.37 0.46 1.36
C ALA A 174 -8.47 1.43 2.15
N GLU A 175 -7.39 0.96 2.75
CA GLU A 175 -6.38 1.80 3.44
C GLU A 175 -5.80 2.88 2.50
N GLN A 176 -5.60 2.56 1.23
CA GLN A 176 -5.14 3.55 0.23
C GLN A 176 -6.20 4.62 -0.07
N LEU A 177 -7.48 4.31 0.13
CA LEU A 177 -8.58 5.26 -0.01
C LEU A 177 -8.65 6.20 1.19
N ASP A 178 -8.50 5.69 2.40
CA ASP A 178 -8.48 6.48 3.64
C ASP A 178 -7.31 7.47 3.66
N ASP A 179 -6.12 7.04 3.24
CA ASP A 179 -4.95 7.92 3.10
C ASP A 179 -5.21 9.03 2.06
N SER A 180 -5.82 8.70 0.92
CA SER A 180 -6.17 9.66 -0.11
C SER A 180 -7.23 10.66 0.37
N ASP A 181 -8.23 10.19 1.11
CA ASP A 181 -9.29 11.04 1.68
C ASP A 181 -8.74 12.02 2.72
N SER A 182 -7.79 11.58 3.56
CA SER A 182 -7.12 12.45 4.54
C SER A 182 -6.33 13.57 3.87
N VAL A 183 -5.54 13.27 2.84
CA VAL A 183 -4.77 14.27 2.06
C VAL A 183 -5.70 15.26 1.35
N ILE A 184 -6.84 14.77 0.84
CA ILE A 184 -7.86 15.62 0.20
C ILE A 184 -8.50 16.57 1.20
N LYS A 185 -8.90 16.08 2.38
CA LYS A 185 -9.47 16.91 3.46
C LYS A 185 -8.48 17.97 3.95
N GLU A 186 -7.21 17.62 4.06
CA GLU A 186 -6.16 18.56 4.46
C GLU A 186 -5.98 19.72 3.45
N LYS A 187 -6.18 19.44 2.15
CA LYS A 187 -6.13 20.46 1.09
C LYS A 187 -7.41 21.30 1.01
N ILE A 188 -8.56 20.73 1.32
CA ILE A 188 -9.85 21.43 1.27
C ILE A 188 -9.99 22.44 2.42
N LYS A 189 -9.64 22.06 3.64
CA LYS A 189 -9.83 22.86 4.85
C LYS A 189 -9.32 24.32 4.72
N PRO A 190 -8.08 24.59 4.27
CA PRO A 190 -7.58 25.98 4.13
C PRO A 190 -8.33 26.76 3.03
N LEU A 191 -8.94 26.10 2.07
CA LEU A 191 -9.73 26.74 1.02
C LEU A 191 -11.12 27.13 1.53
N GLU A 192 -11.73 26.30 2.35
CA GLU A 192 -12.99 26.59 3.03
C GLU A 192 -12.85 27.75 4.02
N GLU A 193 -11.72 27.79 4.76
CA GLU A 193 -11.40 28.91 5.65
C GLU A 193 -11.26 30.24 4.88
N LYS A 194 -10.55 30.23 3.74
CA LYS A 194 -10.42 31.41 2.87
C LYS A 194 -11.77 31.85 2.30
N LYS A 195 -12.61 30.90 1.91
CA LYS A 195 -13.96 31.17 1.45
C LYS A 195 -14.81 31.84 2.54
N ALA A 196 -14.75 31.32 3.76
CA ALA A 196 -15.50 31.91 4.89
C ALA A 196 -15.04 33.36 5.19
N VAL A 197 -13.75 33.61 5.17
CA VAL A 197 -13.19 34.97 5.38
C VAL A 197 -13.63 35.92 4.25
N ALA A 198 -13.60 35.48 3.00
CA ALA A 198 -14.04 36.28 1.87
C ALA A 198 -15.54 36.62 1.93
N LEU A 199 -16.38 35.63 2.29
CA LEU A 199 -17.81 35.82 2.52
C LEU A 199 -18.08 36.85 3.65
N GLY A 200 -17.35 36.76 4.77
CA GLY A 200 -17.48 37.72 5.87
C GLY A 200 -17.13 39.15 5.43
N LYS A 201 -16.11 39.32 4.56
CA LYS A 201 -15.80 40.65 3.98
C LYS A 201 -16.90 41.18 3.07
N VAL A 202 -17.49 40.31 2.23
CA VAL A 202 -18.63 40.69 1.38
C VAL A 202 -19.79 41.18 2.23
N GLN A 203 -20.21 40.39 3.24
CA GLN A 203 -21.31 40.76 4.14
C GLN A 203 -21.06 42.07 4.89
N LYS A 204 -19.82 42.30 5.32
CA LYS A 204 -19.45 43.57 5.98
C LYS A 204 -19.60 44.76 5.03
N ILE A 205 -19.10 44.65 3.79
CA ILE A 205 -19.17 45.70 2.81
C ILE A 205 -20.61 45.94 2.35
N GLU A 206 -21.41 44.90 2.20
CA GLU A 206 -22.86 45.05 1.90
C GLU A 206 -23.59 45.77 3.05
N GLY A 207 -23.22 45.47 4.32
CA GLY A 207 -23.76 46.21 5.48
C GLY A 207 -23.37 47.69 5.48
N GLU A 208 -22.08 48.00 5.20
CA GLU A 208 -21.57 49.37 5.06
C GLU A 208 -22.27 50.08 3.91
N LEU A 209 -22.51 49.41 2.76
CA LEU A 209 -23.22 49.94 1.60
C LEU A 209 -24.64 50.35 2.00
N GLY A 210 -25.38 49.47 2.69
CA GLY A 210 -26.74 49.79 3.15
C GLY A 210 -26.81 51.04 4.05
N VAL A 211 -25.80 51.22 4.92
CA VAL A 211 -25.67 52.40 5.76
C VAL A 211 -25.42 53.66 4.89
N TYR A 212 -24.49 53.56 3.94
CA TYR A 212 -24.18 54.69 3.05
C TYR A 212 -25.34 55.02 2.11
N GLU A 213 -26.08 54.02 1.61
CA GLU A 213 -27.29 54.25 0.80
C GLU A 213 -28.35 55.00 1.60
N THR A 214 -28.50 54.68 2.91
CA THR A 214 -29.43 55.39 3.76
C THR A 214 -28.99 56.84 3.96
N GLN A 215 -27.68 57.04 4.28
CA GLN A 215 -27.14 58.39 4.42
C GLN A 215 -27.23 59.22 3.15
N LEU A 216 -26.99 58.59 2.01
CA LEU A 216 -27.15 59.24 0.73
C LEU A 216 -28.61 59.62 0.40
N ALA A 217 -29.56 58.80 0.84
CA ALA A 217 -31.00 59.12 0.73
C ALA A 217 -31.34 60.37 1.58
N GLU A 218 -30.81 60.46 2.81
CA GLU A 218 -30.97 61.62 3.66
C GLU A 218 -30.24 62.87 3.13
N GLU A 219 -29.05 62.72 2.55
CA GLU A 219 -28.29 63.84 1.91
C GLU A 219 -28.89 64.30 0.61
N ARG A 220 -29.62 63.44 -0.13
CA ARG A 220 -30.39 63.87 -1.30
C ARG A 220 -31.36 65.00 -0.98
N GLU A 221 -31.94 64.94 0.20
CA GLU A 221 -32.84 66.00 0.68
C GLU A 221 -32.10 67.30 1.06
N ARG A 222 -30.74 67.20 1.28
CA ARG A 222 -29.86 68.29 1.71
C ARG A 222 -29.01 68.94 0.59
N ASN A 223 -29.18 68.59 -0.69
CA ASN A 223 -28.45 69.17 -1.85
C ASN A 223 -26.92 68.90 -1.86
N LEU A 224 -26.44 67.78 -1.32
CA LEU A 224 -25.01 67.40 -1.30
C LEU A 224 -24.68 66.37 -2.40
N GLU A 225 -24.99 66.67 -3.67
CA GLU A 225 -24.91 65.74 -4.80
C GLU A 225 -23.46 65.31 -5.14
N GLU A 226 -22.48 66.22 -5.02
CA GLU A 226 -21.08 65.93 -5.40
C GLU A 226 -20.37 64.99 -4.36
N GLU A 227 -20.63 65.22 -3.09
CA GLU A 227 -20.05 64.39 -2.01
C GLU A 227 -20.58 62.98 -2.03
N ARG A 228 -21.82 62.85 -2.33
CA ARG A 228 -22.56 61.61 -2.51
C ARG A 228 -22.00 60.77 -3.65
N GLN A 229 -21.74 61.34 -4.83
CA GLN A 229 -21.22 60.63 -6.01
C GLN A 229 -19.82 60.03 -5.75
N SER A 230 -18.98 60.84 -5.13
CA SER A 230 -17.63 60.42 -4.73
C SER A 230 -17.63 59.24 -3.72
N LEU A 231 -18.63 59.23 -2.81
CA LEU A 231 -18.76 58.14 -1.81
C LEU A 231 -19.21 56.82 -2.47
N ILE A 232 -20.12 56.89 -3.43
CA ILE A 232 -20.63 55.74 -4.20
C ILE A 232 -19.46 55.12 -5.00
N GLU A 233 -18.68 55.88 -5.70
CA GLU A 233 -17.52 55.39 -6.46
C GLU A 233 -16.54 54.59 -5.57
N ARG A 234 -16.16 55.17 -4.43
CA ARG A 234 -15.24 54.46 -3.48
C ARG A 234 -15.81 53.15 -2.94
N ILE A 235 -17.15 53.08 -2.72
CA ILE A 235 -17.80 51.86 -2.23
C ILE A 235 -17.80 50.79 -3.33
N ASN A 236 -18.12 51.17 -4.56
CA ASN A 236 -18.14 50.24 -5.68
C ASN A 236 -16.77 49.65 -5.96
N GLU A 237 -15.69 50.43 -5.93
CA GLU A 237 -14.31 49.96 -6.07
C GLU A 237 -13.96 48.92 -4.99
N ARG A 238 -14.43 49.12 -3.73
CA ARG A 238 -14.22 48.17 -2.67
C ARG A 238 -14.96 46.86 -2.86
N ILE A 239 -16.21 46.94 -3.36
CA ILE A 239 -17.03 45.76 -3.68
C ILE A 239 -16.36 44.92 -4.78
N ASP A 240 -15.95 45.58 -5.88
CA ASP A 240 -15.29 44.91 -6.98
C ASP A 240 -14.01 44.21 -6.59
N ALA A 241 -13.20 44.83 -5.74
CA ALA A 241 -11.99 44.23 -5.22
C ALA A 241 -12.28 42.94 -4.39
N VAL A 242 -13.33 42.98 -3.55
CA VAL A 242 -13.72 41.82 -2.73
C VAL A 242 -14.39 40.73 -3.59
N ILE A 243 -15.18 41.05 -4.58
CA ILE A 243 -15.76 40.09 -5.54
C ILE A 243 -14.63 39.37 -6.29
N GLN A 244 -13.62 40.08 -6.76
CA GLN A 244 -12.46 39.46 -7.39
C GLN A 244 -11.70 38.47 -6.45
N GLU A 245 -11.56 38.83 -5.18
CA GLU A 245 -10.94 37.96 -4.18
C GLU A 245 -11.80 36.69 -3.96
N TYR A 246 -13.11 36.83 -3.88
CA TYR A 246 -14.06 35.74 -3.74
C TYR A 246 -14.06 34.81 -4.96
N ASP A 247 -14.16 35.36 -6.18
CA ASP A 247 -14.12 34.60 -7.44
C ASP A 247 -12.80 33.82 -7.58
N GLY A 248 -11.70 34.42 -7.15
CA GLY A 248 -10.39 33.78 -7.12
C GLY A 248 -10.35 32.57 -6.15
N ALA A 249 -11.00 32.69 -5.01
CA ALA A 249 -11.12 31.61 -4.05
C ALA A 249 -12.04 30.49 -4.56
N GLU A 250 -13.15 30.84 -5.19
CA GLU A 250 -14.10 29.86 -5.78
C GLU A 250 -13.47 29.05 -6.91
N LYS A 251 -12.71 29.67 -7.81
CA LYS A 251 -11.93 28.98 -8.84
C LYS A 251 -10.90 28.01 -8.25
N LYS A 252 -10.22 28.37 -7.16
CA LYS A 252 -9.29 27.46 -6.47
C LYS A 252 -10.00 26.24 -5.89
N ILE A 253 -11.19 26.43 -5.33
CA ILE A 253 -12.02 25.33 -4.82
C ILE A 253 -12.46 24.42 -5.97
N GLU A 254 -12.90 24.95 -7.11
CA GLU A 254 -13.33 24.17 -8.27
C GLU A 254 -12.16 23.37 -8.88
N ASN A 255 -10.99 23.97 -8.99
CA ASN A 255 -9.79 23.27 -9.43
C ASN A 255 -9.42 22.13 -8.47
N SER A 256 -9.56 22.35 -7.16
CA SER A 256 -9.32 21.32 -6.15
C SER A 256 -10.35 20.19 -6.23
N ARG A 257 -11.63 20.50 -6.43
CA ARG A 257 -12.70 19.52 -6.68
C ARG A 257 -12.45 18.69 -7.94
N THR A 258 -11.96 19.34 -8.99
CA THR A 258 -11.60 18.66 -10.25
C THR A 258 -10.42 17.71 -10.02
N ALA A 259 -9.40 18.15 -9.29
CA ALA A 259 -8.27 17.31 -8.93
C ALA A 259 -8.69 16.09 -8.07
N ILE A 260 -9.62 16.30 -7.14
CA ILE A 260 -10.24 15.22 -6.33
C ILE A 260 -10.93 14.20 -7.25
N LYS A 261 -11.79 14.65 -8.16
CA LYS A 261 -12.50 13.75 -9.10
C LYS A 261 -11.51 12.93 -9.94
N LEU A 262 -10.44 13.55 -10.42
CA LEU A 262 -9.39 12.87 -11.19
C LEU A 262 -8.64 11.82 -10.31
N ALA A 263 -8.36 12.16 -9.06
CA ALA A 263 -7.74 11.23 -8.11
C ALA A 263 -8.67 10.04 -7.80
N GLU A 264 -9.95 10.29 -7.53
CA GLU A 264 -10.96 9.25 -7.33
C GLU A 264 -11.12 8.34 -8.56
N GLN A 265 -11.10 8.92 -9.76
CA GLN A 265 -11.13 8.16 -11.01
C GLN A 265 -9.88 7.28 -11.15
N SER A 266 -8.71 7.82 -10.88
CA SER A 266 -7.45 7.07 -10.88
C SER A 266 -7.45 5.93 -9.87
N ILE A 267 -8.01 6.15 -8.70
CA ILE A 267 -8.19 5.10 -7.67
C ILE A 267 -9.10 3.99 -8.19
N LYS A 268 -10.27 4.34 -8.78
CA LYS A 268 -11.19 3.36 -9.38
C LYS A 268 -10.54 2.56 -10.51
N ASP A 269 -9.77 3.22 -11.34
CA ASP A 269 -9.09 2.57 -12.46
C ASP A 269 -7.96 1.65 -11.98
N ASN A 270 -7.24 2.04 -10.93
CA ASN A 270 -6.25 1.18 -10.28
C ASN A 270 -6.91 -0.01 -9.57
N GLN A 271 -8.04 0.20 -8.89
CA GLN A 271 -8.83 -0.89 -8.30
C GLN A 271 -9.31 -1.90 -9.36
N LYS A 272 -9.77 -1.43 -10.54
CA LYS A 272 -10.13 -2.30 -11.67
C LYS A 272 -8.94 -3.07 -12.23
N LYS A 273 -7.75 -2.46 -12.25
CA LYS A 273 -6.52 -3.14 -12.69
C LYS A 273 -6.10 -4.24 -11.70
N VAL A 274 -6.23 -3.97 -10.39
CA VAL A 274 -5.92 -4.93 -9.32
C VAL A 274 -6.98 -6.04 -9.21
N ALA A 275 -8.25 -5.74 -9.50
CA ALA A 275 -9.37 -6.69 -9.48
C ALA A 275 -9.43 -7.61 -10.72
N LYS A 276 -8.59 -7.39 -11.74
CA LYS A 276 -8.47 -8.36 -12.84
C LYS A 276 -7.70 -9.58 -12.33
N PRO A 277 -8.35 -10.75 -12.22
CA PRO A 277 -7.64 -11.96 -11.88
C PRO A 277 -6.55 -12.19 -12.93
N LEU A 278 -5.35 -12.50 -12.48
CA LEU A 278 -4.28 -13.07 -13.30
C LEU A 278 -4.89 -14.31 -13.95
N ARG A 279 -5.33 -14.19 -15.19
CA ARG A 279 -5.68 -15.36 -15.98
C ARG A 279 -4.36 -16.09 -16.21
N SER A 280 -4.24 -17.17 -15.47
CA SER A 280 -3.26 -18.23 -15.72
C SER A 280 -3.40 -18.78 -17.15
#